data_8a2e293a70198cf8165c2a3d4ce50d4d
#
_entry.id   8a2e293a70198cf8165c2a3d4ce50d4d
#
_cell.length_a   1.000
_cell.length_b   1.000
_cell.length_c   1.000
_cell.angle_alpha   90.00
_cell.angle_beta   90.00
_cell.angle_gamma   90.00
#
_symmetry.space_group_name_H-M   'P 1'
#
loop_
_entity.id
_entity.type
_entity.pdbx_description
1 polymer ?
#
loop_
_entity_poly.entity_id
_entity_poly.type
_entity_poly.pdbx_seq_one_letter_code
_entity_poly.pdbx_strand_id
1 'polypeptide(L)'
;MSIDEESSESKIGDAYFRYEGFNHAFLTLGKFKEPVGLENMTSSKNITFLERSMMSNAFSLGKNKGLMLSNSSDSMSWAVSLSDIDSDDEYNPYSIGGRITWSPSFQNNNALHLGVSTSFRDMDGESFEVEEGTEFNGSDLVTNMDKIDVNTMQVSGIEVAWLGGPASVQAEYMLAEVQAVYEASDVSLDGFYIQGSYFLNNDSRKYKSGRFSGVSPQSSAGAYELTSRYSVLNTQESSTGNEAKATTLGLNYYYSKYIRFMGNLLYTESSDAIDDGEAVIIRAQFSF
;
A
#
# COMPACT_ATOMS: atom_id res chain seq x y z
N MET A 1 -10.86 -15.63 0.80
CA MET A 1 -10.49 -16.91 1.41
C MET A 1 -9.79 -17.68 0.30
N SER A 2 -8.49 -17.45 0.18
CA SER A 2 -7.63 -18.27 -0.67
C SER A 2 -7.34 -19.54 0.13
N ILE A 3 -7.59 -20.69 -0.45
CA ILE A 3 -7.20 -21.97 0.12
C ILE A 3 -5.84 -22.28 -0.50
N ASP A 4 -4.78 -21.83 0.12
CA ASP A 4 -3.44 -22.35 -0.12
C ASP A 4 -3.29 -23.58 0.75
N GLU A 5 -3.13 -24.75 0.13
CA GLU A 5 -3.03 -26.04 0.79
C GLU A 5 -1.71 -26.27 1.57
N GLU A 6 -0.80 -25.29 1.64
CA GLU A 6 0.53 -25.45 2.29
C GLU A 6 0.77 -24.67 3.57
N SER A 7 -0.13 -23.82 4.05
CA SER A 7 0.00 -23.29 5.40
C SER A 7 -1.36 -23.16 6.09
N SER A 8 -1.61 -24.03 7.04
CA SER A 8 -2.80 -24.00 7.91
C SER A 8 -2.77 -22.89 8.97
N GLU A 9 -2.02 -21.83 8.75
CA GLU A 9 -2.02 -20.64 9.61
C GLU A 9 -3.10 -19.65 9.17
N SER A 10 -4.17 -19.58 9.93
CA SER A 10 -5.13 -18.50 9.79
C SER A 10 -4.48 -17.17 10.18
N LYS A 11 -3.96 -16.40 9.21
CA LYS A 11 -3.40 -15.08 9.48
C LYS A 11 -4.50 -14.15 9.98
N ILE A 12 -4.46 -13.83 11.27
CA ILE A 12 -5.36 -12.84 11.89
C ILE A 12 -5.03 -11.48 11.26
N GLY A 13 -6.06 -10.80 10.75
CA GLY A 13 -5.98 -9.47 10.19
C GLY A 13 -5.68 -8.39 11.25
N ASP A 14 -6.42 -7.28 11.25
CA ASP A 14 -6.34 -6.29 12.31
C ASP A 14 -6.92 -6.86 13.61
N ALA A 15 -6.16 -6.78 14.71
CA ALA A 15 -6.58 -7.22 16.03
C ALA A 15 -6.04 -6.27 17.09
N TYR A 16 -6.78 -5.23 17.38
CA TYR A 16 -6.33 -4.19 18.30
C TYR A 16 -7.45 -3.67 19.21
N PHE A 17 -7.03 -3.13 20.35
CA PHE A 17 -7.84 -2.30 21.22
C PHE A 17 -7.52 -0.83 20.96
N ARG A 18 -8.55 0.02 20.86
CA ARG A 18 -8.39 1.48 20.73
C ARG A 18 -9.03 2.18 21.92
N TYR A 19 -8.23 3.03 22.58
CA TYR A 19 -8.70 3.92 23.63
C TYR A 19 -8.89 5.34 23.06
N GLU A 20 -10.10 5.86 23.17
CA GLU A 20 -10.53 7.16 22.64
C GLU A 20 -10.79 8.22 23.74
N GLY A 21 -10.33 7.97 24.96
CA GLY A 21 -10.55 8.86 26.10
C GLY A 21 -9.66 10.09 26.16
N PHE A 22 -8.65 10.21 25.31
CA PHE A 22 -7.83 11.43 25.20
C PHE A 22 -8.51 12.47 24.32
N ASN A 23 -8.42 13.76 24.70
CA ASN A 23 -9.06 14.85 23.94
C ASN A 23 -8.51 15.04 22.52
N HIS A 24 -7.25 14.65 22.25
CA HIS A 24 -6.54 14.95 21.01
C HIS A 24 -5.72 13.79 20.45
N ALA A 25 -5.96 12.59 20.95
CA ALA A 25 -5.28 11.40 20.44
C ALA A 25 -6.09 10.14 20.72
N PHE A 26 -5.90 9.13 19.87
CA PHE A 26 -6.36 7.77 20.08
C PHE A 26 -5.14 6.89 20.33
N LEU A 27 -5.19 6.06 21.37
CA LEU A 27 -4.17 5.04 21.63
C LEU A 27 -4.67 3.70 21.08
N THR A 28 -3.90 3.11 20.20
CA THR A 28 -4.16 1.77 19.66
C THR A 28 -3.11 0.81 20.17
N LEU A 29 -3.53 -0.37 20.63
CA LEU A 29 -2.72 -1.45 21.18
C LEU A 29 -3.07 -2.75 20.47
N GLY A 30 -2.12 -3.47 19.92
CA GLY A 30 -2.36 -4.77 19.25
C GLY A 30 -1.79 -4.81 17.84
N LYS A 31 -2.38 -5.64 16.96
CA LYS A 31 -1.91 -5.85 15.59
C LYS A 31 -2.58 -4.87 14.63
N PHE A 32 -1.79 -3.99 14.01
CA PHE A 32 -2.23 -2.95 13.08
C PHE A 32 -1.20 -2.73 11.97
N LYS A 33 -1.58 -2.00 10.93
CA LYS A 33 -0.66 -1.56 9.88
C LYS A 33 0.22 -0.41 10.36
N GLU A 34 1.51 -0.47 10.03
CA GLU A 34 2.41 0.66 10.16
C GLU A 34 1.88 1.87 9.36
N PRO A 35 1.91 3.10 9.94
CA PRO A 35 1.35 4.28 9.28
C PRO A 35 2.32 4.85 8.22
N VAL A 36 2.51 4.13 7.12
CA VAL A 36 3.35 4.50 5.99
C VAL A 36 2.57 4.31 4.69
N GLY A 37 2.55 5.32 3.84
CA GLY A 37 1.95 5.31 2.51
C GLY A 37 0.41 5.37 2.48
N LEU A 38 -0.12 6.08 1.50
CA LEU A 38 -1.56 6.25 1.29
C LEU A 38 -2.22 4.95 0.80
N GLU A 39 -1.61 4.26 -0.18
CA GLU A 39 -2.14 3.01 -0.70
C GLU A 39 -2.10 1.90 0.34
N ASN A 40 -1.00 1.82 1.13
CA ASN A 40 -0.91 0.88 2.23
C ASN A 40 -1.96 1.15 3.31
N MET A 41 -2.17 2.42 3.71
CA MET A 41 -3.17 2.81 4.71
C MET A 41 -4.61 2.69 4.20
N THR A 42 -4.81 2.64 2.88
CA THR A 42 -6.11 2.34 2.29
C THR A 42 -6.42 0.84 2.47
N SER A 43 -7.61 0.54 2.97
CA SER A 43 -8.05 -0.85 3.13
C SER A 43 -8.04 -1.58 1.79
N SER A 44 -7.60 -2.85 1.76
CA SER A 44 -7.57 -3.68 0.54
C SER A 44 -8.92 -3.76 -0.18
N LYS A 45 -10.04 -3.66 0.56
CA LYS A 45 -11.38 -3.60 -0.03
C LYS A 45 -11.70 -2.28 -0.74
N ASN A 46 -10.90 -1.24 -0.56
CA ASN A 46 -11.13 0.12 -1.08
C ASN A 46 -10.06 0.60 -2.07
N ILE A 47 -8.99 -0.17 -2.30
CA ILE A 47 -7.99 0.15 -3.32
C ILE A 47 -8.62 0.15 -4.72
N THR A 48 -8.00 0.87 -5.64
CA THR A 48 -8.51 1.09 -7.00
C THR A 48 -8.40 -0.15 -7.87
N PHE A 49 -7.28 -0.85 -7.76
CA PHE A 49 -6.90 -2.02 -8.54
C PHE A 49 -7.09 -3.31 -7.73
N LEU A 50 -6.90 -4.45 -8.36
CA LEU A 50 -7.00 -5.74 -7.69
C LEU A 50 -5.95 -5.88 -6.59
N GLU A 51 -4.72 -5.43 -6.88
CA GLU A 51 -3.61 -5.45 -5.95
C GLU A 51 -2.97 -4.05 -5.83
N ARG A 52 -2.14 -3.87 -4.81
CA ARG A 52 -1.33 -2.66 -4.63
C ARG A 52 -0.22 -2.61 -5.67
N SER A 53 0.38 -1.42 -5.82
CA SER A 53 1.57 -1.25 -6.62
C SER A 53 2.75 -2.06 -6.05
N MET A 54 3.69 -2.47 -6.89
CA MET A 54 4.90 -3.18 -6.48
C MET A 54 5.64 -2.45 -5.36
N MET A 55 5.83 -1.13 -5.50
CA MET A 55 6.43 -0.30 -4.46
C MET A 55 5.70 -0.40 -3.11
N SER A 56 4.37 -0.32 -3.12
CA SER A 56 3.58 -0.38 -1.88
C SER A 56 3.68 -1.74 -1.19
N ASN A 57 3.85 -2.83 -1.94
CA ASN A 57 4.08 -4.16 -1.39
C ASN A 57 5.51 -4.28 -0.86
N ALA A 58 6.51 -3.96 -1.66
CA ALA A 58 7.94 -4.12 -1.34
C ALA A 58 8.34 -3.38 -0.05
N PHE A 59 7.80 -2.17 0.18
CA PHE A 59 8.20 -1.35 1.33
C PHE A 59 7.25 -1.40 2.53
N SER A 60 6.17 -2.19 2.44
CA SER A 60 5.19 -2.34 3.52
C SER A 60 5.59 -3.43 4.50
N LEU A 61 5.60 -3.12 5.80
CA LEU A 61 5.74 -4.13 6.86
C LEU A 61 4.47 -4.96 7.10
N GLY A 62 3.39 -4.68 6.37
CA GLY A 62 2.13 -5.36 6.63
C GLY A 62 1.51 -4.95 7.97
N LYS A 63 1.18 -5.92 8.83
CA LYS A 63 0.53 -5.69 10.13
C LYS A 63 1.35 -6.32 11.24
N ASN A 64 1.77 -5.49 12.17
CA ASN A 64 2.62 -5.87 13.29
C ASN A 64 1.99 -5.50 14.63
N LYS A 65 2.42 -6.14 15.70
CA LYS A 65 1.97 -5.86 17.07
C LYS A 65 2.69 -4.63 17.60
N GLY A 66 1.96 -3.76 18.32
CA GLY A 66 2.59 -2.56 18.86
C GLY A 66 1.64 -1.57 19.48
N LEU A 67 2.14 -0.34 19.57
CA LEU A 67 1.47 0.84 20.08
C LEU A 67 1.38 1.89 18.98
N MET A 68 0.23 2.54 18.82
CA MET A 68 0.09 3.68 17.93
C MET A 68 -0.71 4.81 18.60
N LEU A 69 -0.16 6.01 18.56
CA LEU A 69 -0.89 7.24 18.83
C LEU A 69 -1.28 7.87 17.50
N SER A 70 -2.54 8.26 17.40
CA SER A 70 -3.04 8.87 16.16
C SER A 70 -4.17 9.85 16.42
N ASN A 71 -4.37 10.78 15.50
CA ASN A 71 -5.57 11.61 15.47
C ASN A 71 -5.92 11.95 14.02
N SER A 72 -7.18 12.31 13.79
CA SER A 72 -7.64 12.80 12.51
C SER A 72 -8.76 13.82 12.67
N SER A 73 -8.68 14.88 11.91
CA SER A 73 -9.74 15.86 11.70
C SER A 73 -10.18 15.82 10.23
N ASP A 74 -11.06 16.74 9.84
CA ASP A 74 -11.51 16.85 8.47
C ASP A 74 -10.39 17.25 7.49
N SER A 75 -9.38 17.98 7.98
CA SER A 75 -8.31 18.52 7.13
C SER A 75 -6.91 17.98 7.45
N MET A 76 -6.73 17.27 8.54
CA MET A 76 -5.41 16.80 8.96
C MET A 76 -5.52 15.45 9.67
N SER A 77 -4.56 14.57 9.41
CA SER A 77 -4.36 13.38 10.23
C SER A 77 -2.88 13.17 10.53
N TRP A 78 -2.61 12.55 11.68
CA TRP A 78 -1.26 12.13 12.04
C TRP A 78 -1.30 10.80 12.80
N ALA A 79 -0.23 10.04 12.69
CA ALA A 79 -0.02 8.83 13.44
C ALA A 79 1.47 8.64 13.74
N VAL A 80 1.78 8.09 14.90
CA VAL A 80 3.13 7.62 15.28
C VAL A 80 2.96 6.25 15.91
N SER A 81 3.77 5.29 15.49
CA SER A 81 3.73 3.91 15.98
C SER A 81 5.10 3.41 16.43
N LEU A 82 5.06 2.48 17.36
CA LEU A 82 6.15 1.60 17.73
C LEU A 82 5.60 0.18 17.64
N SER A 83 6.22 -0.68 16.84
CA SER A 83 5.80 -2.07 16.67
C SER A 83 6.98 -3.02 16.59
N ASP A 84 6.78 -4.24 17.04
CA ASP A 84 7.68 -5.35 16.72
C ASP A 84 7.56 -5.67 15.22
N ILE A 85 8.59 -6.26 14.65
CA ILE A 85 8.56 -6.83 13.30
C ILE A 85 8.54 -8.34 13.50
N ASP A 86 7.62 -9.04 12.83
CA ASP A 86 7.52 -10.49 12.94
C ASP A 86 8.79 -11.12 12.34
N SER A 87 9.51 -11.92 13.11
CA SER A 87 10.81 -12.49 12.76
C SER A 87 10.97 -13.86 13.39
N ASP A 88 12.03 -14.57 13.03
CA ASP A 88 12.45 -15.78 13.71
C ASP A 88 12.90 -15.49 15.16
N ASP A 89 12.81 -16.47 16.04
CA ASP A 89 13.06 -16.32 17.49
C ASP A 89 14.50 -15.83 17.87
N GLU A 90 15.41 -15.78 16.90
CA GLU A 90 16.81 -15.34 17.09
C GLU A 90 16.96 -13.81 17.09
N TYR A 91 16.03 -13.09 16.46
CA TYR A 91 16.09 -11.63 16.24
C TYR A 91 14.94 -10.93 16.96
N ASN A 92 15.15 -9.66 17.31
CA ASN A 92 14.11 -8.83 17.94
C ASN A 92 13.92 -7.51 17.18
N PRO A 93 13.60 -7.55 15.89
CA PRO A 93 13.46 -6.35 15.09
C PRO A 93 12.24 -5.52 15.51
N TYR A 94 12.37 -4.20 15.40
CA TYR A 94 11.28 -3.27 15.69
C TYR A 94 11.23 -2.11 14.71
N SER A 95 10.08 -1.44 14.64
CA SER A 95 9.91 -0.23 13.83
C SER A 95 9.33 0.93 14.62
N ILE A 96 9.76 2.14 14.24
CA ILE A 96 9.16 3.40 14.67
C ILE A 96 8.65 4.09 13.40
N GLY A 97 7.33 4.14 13.23
CA GLY A 97 6.69 4.72 12.06
C GLY A 97 6.00 6.05 12.37
N GLY A 98 5.96 6.94 11.39
CA GLY A 98 5.25 8.20 11.50
C GLY A 98 4.66 8.66 10.17
N ARG A 99 3.46 9.25 10.21
CA ARG A 99 2.78 9.81 9.04
C ARG A 99 2.00 11.05 9.42
N ILE A 100 2.06 12.07 8.57
CA ILE A 100 1.23 13.26 8.68
C ILE A 100 0.60 13.55 7.31
N THR A 101 -0.68 13.91 7.31
CA THR A 101 -1.40 14.26 6.09
C THR A 101 -2.16 15.57 6.28
N TRP A 102 -2.25 16.32 5.19
CA TRP A 102 -3.04 17.53 5.11
C TRP A 102 -3.99 17.44 3.91
N SER A 103 -5.28 17.69 4.16
CA SER A 103 -6.33 17.59 3.16
C SER A 103 -7.32 18.74 3.33
N PRO A 104 -7.04 19.91 2.73
CA PRO A 104 -8.01 20.97 2.71
C PRO A 104 -9.28 20.50 1.99
N SER A 105 -10.40 20.59 2.68
CA SER A 105 -11.69 20.28 2.09
C SER A 105 -12.13 21.40 1.16
N PHE A 106 -12.42 21.04 -0.07
CA PHE A 106 -13.13 21.90 -0.99
C PHE A 106 -14.62 21.50 -1.01
N GLN A 107 -15.50 22.45 -1.36
CA GLN A 107 -16.93 22.15 -1.49
C GLN A 107 -17.17 21.08 -2.58
N ASN A 108 -18.27 20.34 -2.48
CA ASN A 108 -18.77 19.39 -3.51
C ASN A 108 -17.89 18.14 -3.74
N ASN A 109 -17.50 17.42 -2.70
CA ASN A 109 -16.71 16.18 -2.79
C ASN A 109 -15.34 16.33 -3.48
N ASN A 110 -14.81 17.55 -3.52
CA ASN A 110 -13.44 17.78 -3.96
C ASN A 110 -12.51 17.69 -2.76
N ALA A 111 -11.35 17.08 -2.92
CA ALA A 111 -10.31 17.01 -1.91
C ALA A 111 -8.92 17.04 -2.57
N LEU A 112 -7.99 17.72 -1.93
CA LEU A 112 -6.57 17.57 -2.18
C LEU A 112 -5.98 16.84 -0.97
N HIS A 113 -5.15 15.86 -1.20
CA HIS A 113 -4.40 15.17 -0.17
C HIS A 113 -2.91 15.38 -0.40
N LEU A 114 -2.20 15.77 0.64
CA LEU A 114 -0.75 15.80 0.71
C LEU A 114 -0.34 15.03 1.96
N GLY A 115 0.64 14.15 1.84
CA GLY A 115 1.12 13.35 2.96
C GLY A 115 2.62 13.11 2.89
N VAL A 116 3.21 12.91 4.05
CA VAL A 116 4.57 12.42 4.23
C VAL A 116 4.56 11.35 5.30
N SER A 117 5.38 10.34 5.11
CA SER A 117 5.57 9.25 6.07
C SER A 117 7.02 8.82 6.12
N THR A 118 7.42 8.29 7.27
CA THR A 118 8.73 7.65 7.45
C THR A 118 8.62 6.52 8.44
N SER A 119 9.46 5.51 8.28
CA SER A 119 9.64 4.39 9.20
C SER A 119 11.12 4.13 9.37
N PHE A 120 11.58 4.13 10.59
CA PHE A 120 12.88 3.60 10.98
C PHE A 120 12.68 2.18 11.52
N ARG A 121 13.44 1.23 11.01
CA ARG A 121 13.39 -0.19 11.33
C ARG A 121 14.75 -0.64 11.79
N ASP A 122 14.85 -1.11 13.02
CA ASP A 122 16.01 -1.85 13.50
C ASP A 122 15.73 -3.33 13.19
N MET A 123 16.54 -3.91 12.31
CA MET A 123 16.32 -5.26 11.82
C MET A 123 17.09 -6.31 12.60
N ASP A 124 18.00 -5.88 13.51
CA ASP A 124 18.78 -6.75 14.38
C ASP A 124 19.57 -7.87 13.64
N GLY A 125 19.88 -7.67 12.37
CA GLY A 125 20.52 -8.68 11.51
C GLY A 125 19.54 -9.58 10.73
N GLU A 126 18.23 -9.38 10.86
CA GLU A 126 17.22 -10.11 10.08
C GLU A 126 17.42 -9.88 8.59
N SER A 127 17.16 -10.91 7.79
CA SER A 127 17.32 -10.83 6.35
C SER A 127 16.18 -10.06 5.69
N PHE A 128 16.51 -9.25 4.71
CA PHE A 128 15.60 -8.53 3.85
C PHE A 128 15.80 -8.94 2.40
N GLU A 129 14.70 -9.16 1.71
CA GLU A 129 14.66 -9.47 0.28
C GLU A 129 13.49 -8.73 -0.37
N VAL A 130 13.56 -8.49 -1.67
CA VAL A 130 12.44 -7.99 -2.47
C VAL A 130 12.12 -9.02 -3.53
N GLU A 131 11.03 -9.73 -3.33
CA GLU A 131 10.45 -10.66 -4.28
C GLU A 131 9.06 -10.15 -4.68
N GLU A 132 9.02 -9.36 -5.75
CA GLU A 132 7.75 -8.81 -6.24
C GLU A 132 7.40 -9.41 -7.60
N GLY A 133 6.20 -9.95 -7.67
CA GLY A 133 5.57 -10.31 -8.93
C GLY A 133 4.95 -9.09 -9.63
N THR A 134 4.35 -9.35 -10.76
CA THR A 134 3.44 -8.39 -11.37
C THR A 134 2.32 -8.10 -10.39
N GLU A 135 1.72 -6.91 -10.42
CA GLU A 135 0.65 -6.46 -9.50
C GLU A 135 -0.57 -7.41 -9.46
N PHE A 136 -0.27 -8.68 -9.22
CA PHE A 136 -1.23 -9.77 -9.17
C PHE A 136 -0.62 -10.98 -8.42
N ASN A 137 -1.31 -11.47 -7.41
CA ASN A 137 -0.90 -12.63 -6.62
C ASN A 137 -0.85 -13.91 -7.47
N GLY A 138 0.30 -14.59 -7.46
CA GLY A 138 0.53 -15.83 -8.22
C GLY A 138 1.12 -15.59 -9.61
N SER A 139 1.59 -14.37 -9.92
CA SER A 139 2.44 -14.13 -11.09
C SER A 139 3.87 -14.59 -10.85
N ASP A 140 4.61 -14.78 -11.94
CA ASP A 140 6.06 -14.90 -11.86
C ASP A 140 6.69 -13.61 -11.33
N LEU A 141 7.87 -13.72 -10.70
CA LEU A 141 8.56 -12.57 -10.14
C LEU A 141 9.10 -11.70 -11.28
N VAL A 142 8.89 -10.39 -11.19
CA VAL A 142 9.46 -9.38 -12.10
C VAL A 142 10.63 -8.64 -11.45
N THR A 143 10.74 -8.72 -10.13
CA THR A 143 11.85 -8.23 -9.34
C THR A 143 12.21 -9.29 -8.31
N ASN A 144 13.48 -9.67 -8.27
CA ASN A 144 14.01 -10.62 -7.32
C ASN A 144 15.39 -10.11 -6.87
N MET A 145 15.44 -9.49 -5.71
CA MET A 145 16.67 -9.06 -5.07
C MET A 145 17.08 -10.10 -4.04
N ASP A 146 18.30 -10.61 -4.14
CA ASP A 146 18.82 -11.58 -3.16
C ASP A 146 18.74 -11.05 -1.72
N LYS A 147 18.63 -11.99 -0.79
CA LYS A 147 18.64 -11.72 0.64
C LYS A 147 19.90 -11.00 1.08
N ILE A 148 19.72 -9.95 1.85
CA ILE A 148 20.79 -9.27 2.57
C ILE A 148 20.48 -9.22 4.07
N ASP A 149 21.47 -9.48 4.92
CA ASP A 149 21.31 -9.32 6.36
C ASP A 149 21.39 -7.83 6.70
N VAL A 150 20.38 -7.31 7.39
CA VAL A 150 20.16 -5.88 7.58
C VAL A 150 20.27 -5.48 9.04
N ASN A 151 21.07 -4.44 9.32
CA ASN A 151 21.10 -3.79 10.62
C ASN A 151 19.93 -2.83 10.76
N THR A 152 19.80 -1.87 9.84
CA THR A 152 18.74 -0.87 9.89
C THR A 152 18.19 -0.59 8.50
N MET A 153 16.93 -0.23 8.44
CA MET A 153 16.26 0.20 7.23
C MET A 153 15.42 1.46 7.51
N GLN A 154 15.52 2.45 6.65
CA GLN A 154 14.66 3.62 6.71
C GLN A 154 13.81 3.71 5.44
N VAL A 155 12.49 3.67 5.59
CA VAL A 155 11.54 3.91 4.51
C VAL A 155 10.95 5.30 4.66
N SER A 156 11.00 6.11 3.61
CA SER A 156 10.43 7.47 3.58
C SER A 156 9.55 7.63 2.35
N GLY A 157 8.42 8.30 2.48
CA GLY A 157 7.46 8.45 1.38
C GLY A 157 6.76 9.80 1.34
N ILE A 158 6.40 10.20 0.14
CA ILE A 158 5.54 11.36 -0.14
C ILE A 158 4.28 10.92 -0.87
N GLU A 159 3.17 11.56 -0.57
CA GLU A 159 1.84 11.18 -1.04
C GLU A 159 1.11 12.39 -1.59
N VAL A 160 0.50 12.25 -2.74
CA VAL A 160 -0.37 13.27 -3.34
C VAL A 160 -1.62 12.60 -3.88
N ALA A 161 -2.79 13.13 -3.59
CA ALA A 161 -4.01 12.74 -4.29
C ALA A 161 -4.96 13.93 -4.48
N TRP A 162 -5.72 13.86 -5.56
CA TRP A 162 -6.76 14.82 -5.88
C TRP A 162 -8.06 14.09 -6.23
N LEU A 163 -9.17 14.60 -5.70
CA LEU A 163 -10.53 14.17 -6.04
C LEU A 163 -11.30 15.36 -6.56
N GLY A 164 -11.93 15.20 -7.72
CA GLY A 164 -12.77 16.21 -8.33
C GLY A 164 -14.00 15.58 -8.98
N GLY A 165 -15.13 15.54 -8.25
CA GLY A 165 -16.33 14.88 -8.72
C GLY A 165 -16.11 13.42 -9.11
N PRO A 166 -16.33 13.02 -10.37
CA PRO A 166 -16.16 11.63 -10.82
C PRO A 166 -14.69 11.23 -11.01
N ALA A 167 -13.77 12.18 -11.05
CA ALA A 167 -12.34 11.93 -11.31
C ALA A 167 -11.52 11.88 -10.03
N SER A 168 -10.51 11.02 -10.00
CA SER A 168 -9.46 11.04 -8.98
C SER A 168 -8.09 10.72 -9.57
N VAL A 169 -7.06 11.32 -8.97
CA VAL A 169 -5.65 11.01 -9.26
C VAL A 169 -4.94 10.79 -7.93
N GLN A 170 -4.04 9.83 -7.88
CA GLN A 170 -3.21 9.51 -6.72
C GLN A 170 -1.82 9.16 -7.19
N ALA A 171 -0.81 9.62 -6.46
CA ALA A 171 0.58 9.27 -6.70
C ALA A 171 1.32 9.17 -5.37
N GLU A 172 2.27 8.26 -5.30
CA GLU A 172 3.21 8.11 -4.18
C GLU A 172 4.61 7.82 -4.73
N TYR A 173 5.62 8.27 -4.00
CA TYR A 173 7.02 7.91 -4.18
C TYR A 173 7.56 7.48 -2.83
N MET A 174 8.30 6.38 -2.80
CA MET A 174 8.97 5.88 -1.60
C MET A 174 10.44 5.59 -1.89
N LEU A 175 11.27 5.84 -0.88
CA LEU A 175 12.69 5.53 -0.82
C LEU A 175 12.94 4.65 0.40
N ALA A 176 13.66 3.56 0.21
CA ALA A 176 14.13 2.66 1.26
C ALA A 176 15.65 2.65 1.28
N GLU A 177 16.24 3.18 2.34
CA GLU A 177 17.69 3.14 2.59
C GLU A 177 17.97 1.97 3.54
N VAL A 178 18.75 1.01 3.08
CA VAL A 178 19.03 -0.25 3.77
C VAL A 178 20.51 -0.29 4.14
N GLN A 179 20.80 -0.39 5.42
CA GLN A 179 22.13 -0.58 5.96
C GLN A 179 22.32 -2.05 6.30
N ALA A 180 23.12 -2.73 5.49
CA ALA A 180 23.42 -4.14 5.68
C ALA A 180 24.37 -4.37 6.87
N VAL A 181 24.41 -5.60 7.38
CA VAL A 181 25.40 -6.04 8.37
C VAL A 181 26.83 -5.86 7.81
N TYR A 182 26.98 -6.06 6.51
CA TYR A 182 28.24 -5.81 5.78
C TYR A 182 28.08 -4.53 4.94
N GLU A 183 28.76 -3.45 5.30
CA GLU A 183 28.67 -2.12 4.65
C GLU A 183 28.79 -2.15 3.11
N ALA A 184 29.52 -3.12 2.56
CA ALA A 184 29.64 -3.29 1.10
C ALA A 184 28.34 -3.71 0.41
N SER A 185 27.32 -4.02 1.18
CA SER A 185 25.99 -4.45 0.70
C SER A 185 24.90 -3.43 1.05
N ASP A 186 25.25 -2.23 1.49
CA ASP A 186 24.26 -1.15 1.68
C ASP A 186 23.63 -0.82 0.33
N VAL A 187 22.30 -0.65 0.31
CA VAL A 187 21.53 -0.38 -0.90
C VAL A 187 20.47 0.68 -0.66
N SER A 188 20.15 1.42 -1.72
CA SER A 188 19.03 2.34 -1.77
C SER A 188 18.05 1.86 -2.81
N LEU A 189 16.81 1.63 -2.41
CA LEU A 189 15.73 1.12 -3.25
C LEU A 189 14.65 2.18 -3.33
N ASP A 190 14.08 2.38 -4.51
CA ASP A 190 13.01 3.34 -4.66
C ASP A 190 11.89 2.85 -5.58
N GLY A 191 10.78 3.54 -5.53
CA GLY A 191 9.67 3.25 -6.41
C GLY A 191 8.61 4.34 -6.38
N PHE A 192 7.78 4.34 -7.39
CA PHE A 192 6.63 5.24 -7.44
C PHE A 192 5.47 4.61 -8.20
N TYR A 193 4.30 5.15 -7.98
CA TYR A 193 3.19 4.97 -8.90
C TYR A 193 2.41 6.26 -9.08
N ILE A 194 1.74 6.34 -10.22
CA ILE A 194 0.67 7.29 -10.48
C ILE A 194 -0.54 6.52 -10.98
N GLN A 195 -1.72 6.79 -10.41
CA GLN A 195 -2.97 6.19 -10.83
C GLN A 195 -4.08 7.21 -10.97
N GLY A 196 -4.97 6.97 -11.92
CA GLY A 196 -6.16 7.77 -12.15
C GLY A 196 -7.41 6.91 -12.21
N SER A 197 -8.54 7.51 -11.86
CA SER A 197 -9.84 6.88 -12.07
C SER A 197 -10.92 7.87 -12.48
N TYR A 198 -11.94 7.36 -13.18
CA TYR A 198 -13.06 8.15 -13.63
C TYR A 198 -14.37 7.34 -13.60
N PHE A 199 -15.37 7.83 -12.88
CA PHE A 199 -16.72 7.24 -12.85
C PHE A 199 -17.55 7.69 -14.04
N LEU A 200 -18.09 6.73 -14.77
CA LEU A 200 -18.89 7.02 -16.00
C LEU A 200 -20.28 7.58 -15.70
N ASN A 201 -20.74 7.49 -14.47
CA ASN A 201 -22.11 7.83 -14.06
C ASN A 201 -22.18 8.82 -12.88
N ASN A 202 -21.24 9.76 -12.80
CA ASN A 202 -21.17 10.82 -11.77
C ASN A 202 -21.08 10.35 -10.32
N ASP A 203 -20.79 9.07 -10.07
CA ASP A 203 -20.34 8.62 -8.75
C ASP A 203 -18.95 9.16 -8.47
N SER A 204 -18.49 9.02 -7.25
CA SER A 204 -17.17 9.51 -6.84
C SER A 204 -16.55 8.62 -5.77
N ARG A 205 -15.21 8.63 -5.69
CA ARG A 205 -14.50 8.08 -4.56
C ARG A 205 -14.75 8.90 -3.32
N LYS A 206 -14.68 8.25 -2.17
CA LYS A 206 -14.76 8.93 -0.88
C LYS A 206 -13.39 8.99 -0.26
N TYR A 207 -13.10 10.11 0.38
CA TYR A 207 -11.86 10.34 1.11
C TYR A 207 -12.20 10.77 2.53
N LYS A 208 -11.51 10.21 3.53
CA LYS A 208 -11.70 10.54 4.94
C LYS A 208 -10.45 10.20 5.75
N SER A 209 -10.07 11.11 6.66
CA SER A 209 -9.01 10.85 7.65
C SER A 209 -7.71 10.37 7.02
N GLY A 210 -7.22 11.05 5.98
CA GLY A 210 -5.94 10.77 5.36
C GLY A 210 -5.92 9.53 4.44
N ARG A 211 -7.07 9.00 3.98
CA ARG A 211 -7.12 7.80 3.12
C ARG A 211 -8.41 7.71 2.29
N PHE A 212 -8.36 6.92 1.24
CA PHE A 212 -9.55 6.58 0.47
C PHE A 212 -10.45 5.60 1.22
N SER A 213 -11.75 5.73 1.00
CA SER A 213 -12.78 4.85 1.57
C SER A 213 -13.68 4.28 0.49
N GLY A 214 -14.62 3.40 0.88
CA GLY A 214 -15.46 2.65 -0.04
C GLY A 214 -16.36 3.51 -0.91
N VAL A 215 -16.65 3.02 -2.09
CA VAL A 215 -17.62 3.58 -3.02
C VAL A 215 -19.04 3.08 -2.66
N SER A 216 -20.00 3.98 -2.71
CA SER A 216 -21.42 3.63 -2.56
C SER A 216 -22.17 4.20 -3.75
N PRO A 217 -22.57 3.36 -4.72
CA PRO A 217 -23.29 3.81 -5.90
C PRO A 217 -24.54 4.60 -5.53
N GLN A 218 -24.80 5.69 -6.25
CA GLN A 218 -26.01 6.51 -6.09
C GLN A 218 -27.18 5.94 -6.88
N SER A 219 -26.89 5.25 -7.99
CA SER A 219 -27.88 4.61 -8.85
C SER A 219 -28.12 3.16 -8.44
N SER A 220 -29.36 2.69 -8.57
CA SER A 220 -29.70 1.26 -8.45
C SER A 220 -29.09 0.40 -9.56
N ALA A 221 -28.64 1.00 -10.66
CA ALA A 221 -27.90 0.32 -11.73
C ALA A 221 -26.40 0.11 -11.38
N GLY A 222 -25.95 0.58 -10.23
CA GLY A 222 -24.54 0.51 -9.82
C GLY A 222 -23.69 1.65 -10.39
N ALA A 223 -22.38 1.54 -10.23
CA ALA A 223 -21.41 2.52 -10.71
C ALA A 223 -20.29 1.85 -11.50
N TYR A 224 -19.86 2.46 -12.59
CA TYR A 224 -18.73 2.01 -13.42
C TYR A 224 -17.58 2.99 -13.27
N GLU A 225 -16.38 2.48 -13.00
CA GLU A 225 -15.17 3.24 -12.84
C GLU A 225 -14.07 2.71 -13.79
N LEU A 226 -13.58 3.57 -14.67
CA LEU A 226 -12.38 3.31 -15.48
C LEU A 226 -11.16 3.71 -14.68
N THR A 227 -10.10 2.92 -14.76
CA THR A 227 -8.88 3.13 -13.98
C THR A 227 -7.64 2.89 -14.82
N SER A 228 -6.56 3.65 -14.53
CA SER A 228 -5.24 3.39 -15.08
C SER A 228 -4.18 3.63 -14.02
N ARG A 229 -3.10 2.83 -14.05
CA ARG A 229 -1.91 2.99 -13.20
C ARG A 229 -0.66 2.75 -14.01
N TYR A 230 0.37 3.52 -13.71
CA TYR A 230 1.75 3.26 -14.06
C TYR A 230 2.56 3.22 -12.78
N SER A 231 3.35 2.16 -12.60
CA SER A 231 4.19 1.97 -11.41
C SER A 231 5.58 1.49 -11.79
N VAL A 232 6.55 1.85 -10.96
CA VAL A 232 7.97 1.48 -11.09
C VAL A 232 8.47 1.06 -9.72
N LEU A 233 9.24 -0.01 -9.69
CA LEU A 233 10.05 -0.44 -8.55
C LEU A 233 11.48 -0.62 -9.03
N ASN A 234 12.42 0.05 -8.36
CA ASN A 234 13.83 0.04 -8.70
C ASN A 234 14.63 -0.57 -7.54
N THR A 235 15.30 -1.66 -7.83
CA THR A 235 16.19 -2.39 -6.92
C THR A 235 17.61 -2.53 -7.49
N GLN A 236 17.96 -1.78 -8.54
CA GLN A 236 19.21 -1.91 -9.31
C GLN A 236 20.49 -1.64 -8.51
N GLU A 237 20.43 -0.95 -7.37
CA GLU A 237 21.62 -0.78 -6.53
C GLU A 237 22.04 -2.08 -5.83
N SER A 238 21.12 -3.05 -5.69
CA SER A 238 21.48 -4.41 -5.30
C SER A 238 22.20 -5.15 -6.44
N SER A 239 23.11 -6.05 -6.09
CA SER A 239 23.89 -6.83 -7.07
C SER A 239 23.06 -7.72 -8.00
N THR A 240 21.86 -8.08 -7.57
CA THR A 240 20.89 -8.92 -8.33
C THR A 240 19.58 -8.20 -8.63
N GLY A 241 19.47 -6.92 -8.21
CA GLY A 241 18.26 -6.13 -8.40
C GLY A 241 18.11 -5.59 -9.81
N ASN A 242 16.89 -5.25 -10.16
CA ASN A 242 16.50 -4.76 -11.47
C ASN A 242 15.52 -3.57 -11.36
N GLU A 243 15.09 -3.04 -12.48
CA GLU A 243 13.96 -2.11 -12.56
C GLU A 243 12.75 -2.83 -13.15
N ALA A 244 11.64 -2.85 -12.42
CA ALA A 244 10.36 -3.37 -12.88
C ALA A 244 9.36 -2.25 -13.10
N LYS A 245 8.61 -2.32 -14.20
CA LYS A 245 7.56 -1.37 -14.59
C LYS A 245 6.26 -2.11 -14.82
N ALA A 246 5.15 -1.52 -14.41
CA ALA A 246 3.83 -2.06 -14.71
C ALA A 246 2.88 -0.96 -15.17
N THR A 247 2.13 -1.27 -16.23
CA THR A 247 1.00 -0.47 -16.71
C THR A 247 -0.26 -1.26 -16.56
N THR A 248 -1.22 -0.75 -15.79
CA THR A 248 -2.50 -1.42 -15.51
C THR A 248 -3.67 -0.58 -15.99
N LEU A 249 -4.55 -1.16 -16.79
CA LEU A 249 -5.83 -0.59 -17.17
C LEU A 249 -6.93 -1.41 -16.49
N GLY A 250 -7.94 -0.75 -15.91
CA GLY A 250 -8.97 -1.45 -15.15
C GLY A 250 -10.37 -0.91 -15.40
N LEU A 251 -11.32 -1.82 -15.19
CA LEU A 251 -12.74 -1.51 -15.12
C LEU A 251 -13.31 -2.10 -13.81
N ASN A 252 -13.87 -1.24 -12.98
CA ASN A 252 -14.58 -1.62 -11.77
C ASN A 252 -16.10 -1.40 -11.97
N TYR A 253 -16.88 -2.40 -11.59
CA TYR A 253 -18.33 -2.28 -11.50
C TYR A 253 -18.77 -2.48 -10.05
N TYR A 254 -19.26 -1.43 -9.43
CA TYR A 254 -19.83 -1.44 -8.10
C TYR A 254 -21.34 -1.69 -8.20
N TYR A 255 -21.74 -2.94 -8.03
CA TYR A 255 -23.18 -3.28 -7.99
C TYR A 255 -23.86 -2.67 -6.76
N SER A 256 -23.15 -2.64 -5.63
CA SER A 256 -23.58 -2.02 -4.37
C SER A 256 -22.35 -1.63 -3.54
N LYS A 257 -22.56 -1.04 -2.37
CA LYS A 257 -21.46 -0.80 -1.41
C LYS A 257 -20.79 -2.09 -0.88
N TYR A 258 -21.41 -3.26 -1.12
CA TYR A 258 -20.96 -4.55 -0.63
C TYR A 258 -20.41 -5.46 -1.73
N ILE A 259 -20.78 -5.22 -2.99
CA ILE A 259 -20.44 -6.11 -4.11
C ILE A 259 -19.77 -5.29 -5.20
N ARG A 260 -18.57 -5.68 -5.58
CA ARG A 260 -17.78 -5.09 -6.65
C ARG A 260 -17.20 -6.19 -7.55
N PHE A 261 -17.26 -5.97 -8.85
CA PHE A 261 -16.55 -6.75 -9.86
C PHE A 261 -15.44 -5.89 -10.43
N MET A 262 -14.29 -6.48 -10.64
CA MET A 262 -13.09 -5.80 -11.11
C MET A 262 -12.45 -6.60 -12.24
N GLY A 263 -11.97 -5.91 -13.25
CA GLY A 263 -11.15 -6.49 -14.32
C GLY A 263 -9.96 -5.59 -14.59
N ASN A 264 -8.76 -6.15 -14.63
CA ASN A 264 -7.53 -5.46 -14.96
C ASN A 264 -6.85 -6.12 -16.16
N LEU A 265 -6.33 -5.27 -17.05
CA LEU A 265 -5.34 -5.62 -18.07
C LEU A 265 -4.01 -5.10 -17.57
N LEU A 266 -3.05 -5.96 -17.41
CA LEU A 266 -1.74 -5.66 -16.88
C LEU A 266 -0.68 -5.93 -17.95
N TYR A 267 0.25 -5.00 -18.10
CA TYR A 267 1.46 -5.12 -18.90
C TYR A 267 2.66 -4.79 -18.02
N THR A 268 3.65 -5.67 -17.99
CA THR A 268 4.86 -5.56 -17.17
C THR A 268 6.10 -5.62 -18.02
N GLU A 269 7.11 -4.84 -17.64
CA GLU A 269 8.46 -4.82 -18.23
C GLU A 269 9.49 -4.96 -17.09
N SER A 270 10.51 -5.76 -17.32
CA SER A 270 11.67 -5.89 -16.44
C SER A 270 12.96 -5.57 -17.18
N SER A 271 13.90 -4.89 -16.53
CA SER A 271 15.21 -4.59 -17.14
C SER A 271 16.05 -5.83 -17.41
N ASP A 272 15.76 -6.94 -16.76
CA ASP A 272 16.50 -8.21 -16.91
C ASP A 272 15.98 -9.11 -18.03
N ALA A 273 15.01 -8.63 -18.81
CA ALA A 273 14.45 -9.30 -20.00
C ALA A 273 13.91 -10.74 -19.75
N ILE A 274 13.70 -11.13 -18.50
CA ILE A 274 13.28 -12.49 -18.17
C ILE A 274 11.76 -12.63 -18.20
N ASP A 275 11.00 -11.54 -17.89
CA ASP A 275 9.55 -11.65 -17.69
C ASP A 275 8.75 -10.41 -18.06
N ASP A 276 8.90 -9.91 -19.29
CA ASP A 276 7.85 -9.05 -19.86
C ASP A 276 6.58 -9.88 -19.99
N GLY A 277 5.48 -9.39 -19.44
CA GLY A 277 4.25 -10.16 -19.38
C GLY A 277 2.98 -9.35 -19.54
N GLU A 278 1.96 -10.02 -20.06
CA GLU A 278 0.60 -9.50 -20.13
C GLU A 278 -0.33 -10.41 -19.34
N ALA A 279 -1.21 -9.82 -18.53
CA ALA A 279 -2.20 -10.57 -17.78
C ALA A 279 -3.58 -9.92 -17.83
N VAL A 280 -4.61 -10.76 -17.84
CA VAL A 280 -6.01 -10.36 -17.66
C VAL A 280 -6.50 -10.98 -16.34
N ILE A 281 -6.89 -10.12 -15.40
CA ILE A 281 -7.28 -10.56 -14.06
C ILE A 281 -8.69 -10.09 -13.75
N ILE A 282 -9.50 -10.98 -13.20
CA ILE A 282 -10.89 -10.68 -12.82
C ILE A 282 -11.10 -11.06 -11.36
N ARG A 283 -11.77 -10.18 -10.60
CA ARG A 283 -12.14 -10.42 -9.20
C ARG A 283 -13.61 -10.10 -8.96
N ALA A 284 -14.31 -10.98 -8.24
CA ALA A 284 -15.57 -10.64 -7.57
C ALA A 284 -15.30 -10.44 -6.07
N GLN A 285 -15.65 -9.27 -5.54
CA GLN A 285 -15.41 -8.92 -4.15
C GLN A 285 -16.73 -8.75 -3.41
N PHE A 286 -16.84 -9.39 -2.27
CA PHE A 286 -17.94 -9.27 -1.32
C PHE A 286 -17.41 -8.69 -0.01
N SER A 287 -18.05 -7.63 0.49
CA SER A 287 -17.67 -6.94 1.73
C SER A 287 -18.88 -6.84 2.65
N PHE A 288 -18.72 -7.17 3.91
CA PHE A 288 -19.76 -7.11 4.95
C PHE A 288 -19.20 -6.53 6.24
#